data_2747467f0447e33bd3961466c0eb7169
#
_entry.id   2747467f0447e33bd3961466c0eb7169
#
_cell.length_a   1.000
_cell.length_b   1.000
_cell.length_c   1.000
_cell.angle_alpha   90.00
_cell.angle_beta   90.00
_cell.angle_gamma   90.00
#
_symmetry.space_group_name_H-M   'P 1'
#
loop_
_entity.id
_entity.type
_entity.pdbx_description
1 polymer ?
#
loop_
_entity_poly.entity_id
_entity_poly.type
_entity_poly.pdbx_seq_one_letter_code
_entity_poly.pdbx_strand_id
1 'polypeptide(L)'
;MTKKTIIQKLSILADAAKYDASCASSGTSKRNSVGKSGIGSTEGMGICHAYAPDGRCISLLKILLTNFCIYDCRYCVNRSSSNVERARFTPEEVVSLTLDFYKRNYIEGLFLSSGIIRSPDYTMEQLVEVARSLREDHGFRGYIHLKTIAEADPVLIDAAGRHADRLSVNVELPTDESLSSYAPEKTGQTIRKAMADVKSGIDDRKDAAKSRLIKKARPPGFAPGGQSTQMIVGADGANDATILTTSSRLYAGYGLKRVYYSAYSPVPDASSDLPPIKPPLIREHRLYQADWMCRFYGFEASEVVSATTDGMLDLAIDPKLAWALANRAHFPVDVNRASRRDLLRVPGLGPKTVKRIIAARRHGRLRLDGLAKLTRSIRTALPFIVAADWSPGGLTDEAGLRQRFTPPPEQLSLFA
;
A
#
# COMPACT_ATOMS: atom_id res chain seq x y z
N MET A 1 35.35 -14.96 7.74
CA MET A 1 34.43 -14.11 6.95
C MET A 1 34.85 -12.66 7.14
N THR A 2 35.21 -11.96 6.08
CA THR A 2 35.57 -10.54 6.11
C THR A 2 34.37 -9.69 6.55
N LYS A 3 34.57 -8.78 7.50
CA LYS A 3 33.51 -7.92 8.02
C LYS A 3 33.05 -6.98 6.91
N LYS A 4 31.78 -7.08 6.48
CA LYS A 4 31.20 -6.21 5.44
C LYS A 4 31.19 -4.76 5.89
N THR A 5 31.51 -3.85 5.01
CA THR A 5 31.40 -2.39 5.22
C THR A 5 29.92 -1.97 5.26
N ILE A 6 29.63 -0.80 5.84
CA ILE A 6 28.25 -0.24 5.89
C ILE A 6 27.66 -0.11 4.48
N ILE A 7 28.47 0.31 3.49
CA ILE A 7 28.05 0.45 2.09
C ILE A 7 27.66 -0.91 1.49
N GLN A 8 28.45 -1.96 1.74
CA GLN A 8 28.15 -3.30 1.27
C GLN A 8 26.86 -3.84 1.93
N LYS A 9 26.72 -3.65 3.26
CA LYS A 9 25.48 -4.00 3.97
C LYS A 9 24.27 -3.25 3.40
N LEU A 10 24.42 -1.94 3.14
CA LEU A 10 23.34 -1.13 2.58
C LEU A 10 22.92 -1.62 1.20
N SER A 11 23.86 -1.96 0.32
CA SER A 11 23.57 -2.49 -1.00
C SER A 11 22.71 -3.77 -0.91
N ILE A 12 23.09 -4.70 -0.03
CA ILE A 12 22.38 -5.99 0.15
C ILE A 12 21.01 -5.77 0.78
N LEU A 13 20.93 -5.01 1.87
CA LEU A 13 19.73 -4.89 2.69
C LEU A 13 18.70 -3.91 2.11
N ALA A 14 19.11 -2.92 1.33
CA ALA A 14 18.22 -2.08 0.57
C ALA A 14 17.66 -2.82 -0.66
N ASP A 15 18.47 -3.65 -1.34
CA ASP A 15 17.96 -4.48 -2.43
C ASP A 15 16.98 -5.53 -1.92
N ALA A 16 17.26 -6.19 -0.81
CA ALA A 16 16.32 -7.11 -0.18
C ALA A 16 15.00 -6.42 0.25
N ALA A 17 15.06 -5.16 0.64
CA ALA A 17 13.87 -4.39 1.04
C ALA A 17 12.92 -4.04 -0.12
N LYS A 18 13.32 -4.18 -1.39
CA LYS A 18 12.43 -3.92 -2.55
C LYS A 18 11.22 -4.85 -2.60
N TYR A 19 11.34 -6.05 -2.04
CA TYR A 19 10.24 -7.01 -1.97
C TYR A 19 9.19 -6.66 -0.90
N ASP A 20 9.50 -5.75 0.01
CA ASP A 20 8.51 -5.20 0.93
C ASP A 20 7.69 -4.10 0.24
N ALA A 21 6.38 -4.27 0.11
CA ALA A 21 5.54 -3.20 -0.42
C ALA A 21 5.37 -2.09 0.62
N SER A 22 5.86 -0.91 0.28
CA SER A 22 5.56 0.32 1.02
C SER A 22 5.08 1.44 0.10
N CYS A 23 5.41 1.34 -1.19
CA CYS A 23 5.02 2.30 -2.22
C CYS A 23 4.98 1.61 -3.58
N ALA A 24 4.00 1.96 -4.40
CA ALA A 24 3.86 1.49 -5.78
C ALA A 24 4.97 1.99 -6.73
N SER A 25 6.01 2.66 -6.25
CA SER A 25 7.01 3.34 -7.10
C SER A 25 8.43 3.35 -6.52
N SER A 26 8.84 2.33 -5.80
CA SER A 26 10.24 2.25 -5.37
C SER A 26 11.10 1.65 -6.48
N GLY A 27 11.60 2.48 -7.35
CA GLY A 27 12.55 2.07 -8.38
C GLY A 27 12.85 3.20 -9.34
N THR A 28 13.77 4.10 -9.01
CA THR A 28 14.47 4.86 -10.04
C THR A 28 15.46 3.93 -10.72
N SER A 29 15.43 3.87 -12.06
CA SER A 29 16.44 3.14 -12.82
C SER A 29 17.83 3.69 -12.48
N LYS A 30 18.81 2.79 -12.27
CA LYS A 30 20.21 3.18 -12.10
C LYS A 30 20.64 4.06 -13.26
N ARG A 31 21.18 5.23 -12.95
CA ARG A 31 21.79 6.14 -13.93
C ARG A 31 23.19 6.47 -13.46
N ASN A 32 24.15 6.31 -14.34
CA ASN A 32 25.53 6.66 -14.05
C ASN A 32 26.03 7.61 -15.14
N SER A 33 26.53 8.78 -14.71
CA SER A 33 27.12 9.79 -15.61
C SER A 33 28.64 9.63 -15.79
N VAL A 34 29.27 8.70 -15.09
CA VAL A 34 30.70 8.45 -15.26
C VAL A 34 30.97 7.94 -16.67
N GLY A 35 31.74 8.69 -17.44
CA GLY A 35 32.05 8.37 -18.85
C GLY A 35 30.93 8.66 -19.86
N LYS A 36 29.85 9.37 -19.47
CA LYS A 36 28.75 9.80 -20.35
C LYS A 36 28.47 11.29 -20.19
N SER A 37 27.82 11.90 -21.19
CA SER A 37 27.39 13.30 -21.08
C SER A 37 26.27 13.43 -20.04
N GLY A 38 26.42 14.34 -19.09
CA GLY A 38 25.43 14.63 -18.04
C GLY A 38 26.05 14.77 -16.65
N ILE A 39 25.26 15.28 -15.70
CA ILE A 39 25.67 15.48 -14.31
C ILE A 39 24.80 14.60 -13.41
N GLY A 40 25.44 13.91 -12.46
CA GLY A 40 24.75 13.13 -11.42
C GLY A 40 24.63 11.64 -11.74
N SER A 41 24.69 10.86 -10.68
CA SER A 41 24.47 9.41 -10.68
C SER A 41 23.38 9.06 -9.69
N THR A 42 22.56 8.06 -9.98
CA THR A 42 21.59 7.51 -9.03
C THR A 42 21.73 6.00 -8.98
N GLU A 43 21.94 5.48 -7.79
CA GLU A 43 22.02 4.05 -7.53
C GLU A 43 20.64 3.41 -7.45
N GLY A 44 19.56 4.19 -7.32
CA GLY A 44 18.17 3.70 -7.30
C GLY A 44 17.83 2.83 -6.10
N MET A 45 18.61 2.87 -5.01
CA MET A 45 18.45 1.97 -3.87
C MET A 45 18.12 2.71 -2.57
N GLY A 46 17.31 2.07 -1.72
CA GLY A 46 17.14 2.42 -0.31
C GLY A 46 16.22 3.58 0.00
N ILE A 47 15.74 4.35 -0.99
CA ILE A 47 14.80 5.45 -0.75
C ILE A 47 13.44 5.09 -1.35
N CYS A 48 12.42 5.10 -0.51
CA CYS A 48 11.03 4.96 -0.93
C CYS A 48 10.23 6.22 -0.58
N HIS A 49 9.06 6.35 -1.16
CA HIS A 49 8.15 7.44 -0.90
C HIS A 49 6.86 6.95 -0.24
N ALA A 50 6.43 7.63 0.81
CA ALA A 50 5.16 7.39 1.47
C ALA A 50 4.35 8.69 1.52
N TYR A 51 3.03 8.58 1.66
CA TYR A 51 2.17 9.74 1.81
C TYR A 51 1.82 9.95 3.28
N ALA A 52 2.13 11.12 3.80
CA ALA A 52 1.69 11.56 5.11
C ALA A 52 0.16 11.77 5.13
N PRO A 53 -0.48 11.82 6.32
CA PRO A 53 -1.92 12.04 6.43
C PRO A 53 -2.43 13.33 5.79
N ASP A 54 -1.58 14.34 5.69
CA ASP A 54 -1.85 15.63 5.03
C ASP A 54 -1.70 15.59 3.49
N GLY A 55 -1.31 14.42 2.94
CA GLY A 55 -1.15 14.20 1.51
C GLY A 55 0.22 14.57 0.95
N ARG A 56 1.18 15.02 1.79
CA ARG A 56 2.57 15.25 1.36
C ARG A 56 3.26 13.91 1.07
N CYS A 57 4.08 13.91 0.02
CA CYS A 57 4.99 12.82 -0.28
C CYS A 57 6.23 12.96 0.60
N ILE A 58 6.56 11.93 1.38
CA ILE A 58 7.76 11.89 2.24
C ILE A 58 8.72 10.83 1.74
N SER A 59 10.00 11.16 1.73
CA SER A 59 11.08 10.24 1.36
C SER A 59 11.57 9.47 2.60
N LEU A 60 11.67 8.15 2.50
CA LEU A 60 12.07 7.28 3.60
C LEU A 60 13.28 6.45 3.20
N LEU A 61 14.24 6.32 4.13
CA LEU A 61 15.26 5.27 4.04
C LEU A 61 14.56 3.94 4.32
N LYS A 62 14.49 3.06 3.32
CA LYS A 62 13.86 1.75 3.40
C LYS A 62 14.91 0.67 3.38
N ILE A 63 15.11 0.03 4.51
CA ILE A 63 16.12 -1.03 4.68
C ILE A 63 15.60 -2.16 5.56
N LEU A 64 16.26 -3.31 5.45
CA LEU A 64 16.17 -4.38 6.44
C LEU A 64 17.25 -4.19 7.50
N LEU A 65 16.92 -4.46 8.77
CA LEU A 65 17.93 -4.64 9.81
C LEU A 65 18.84 -5.82 9.47
N THR A 66 18.22 -6.91 8.99
CA THR A 66 18.93 -8.07 8.48
C THR A 66 18.07 -8.84 7.48
N ASN A 67 18.71 -9.51 6.52
CA ASN A 67 18.08 -10.50 5.66
C ASN A 67 18.41 -11.96 6.05
N PHE A 68 19.11 -12.19 7.17
CA PHE A 68 19.09 -13.49 7.82
C PHE A 68 17.70 -13.75 8.37
N CYS A 69 17.16 -14.95 8.16
CA CYS A 69 15.86 -15.36 8.67
C CYS A 69 15.90 -16.83 9.08
N ILE A 70 15.23 -17.17 10.19
CA ILE A 70 15.03 -18.54 10.64
C ILE A 70 13.77 -19.16 10.05
N TYR A 71 12.86 -18.35 9.45
CA TYR A 71 11.65 -18.80 8.80
C TYR A 71 11.90 -19.17 7.34
N ASP A 72 11.12 -20.13 6.84
CA ASP A 72 11.23 -20.60 5.46
C ASP A 72 9.98 -20.29 4.62
N CYS A 73 9.46 -19.07 4.74
CA CYS A 73 8.32 -18.61 3.94
C CYS A 73 8.63 -18.73 2.45
N ARG A 74 7.95 -19.64 1.73
CA ARG A 74 8.25 -20.04 0.35
C ARG A 74 8.30 -18.88 -0.65
N TYR A 75 7.48 -17.85 -0.45
CA TYR A 75 7.43 -16.65 -1.30
C TYR A 75 8.54 -15.63 -1.00
N CYS A 76 9.33 -15.84 0.05
CA CYS A 76 10.30 -14.84 0.51
C CYS A 76 11.70 -15.11 -0.05
N VAL A 77 12.32 -14.08 -0.65
CA VAL A 77 13.71 -14.16 -1.11
C VAL A 77 14.70 -14.38 0.04
N ASN A 78 14.34 -13.95 1.26
CA ASN A 78 15.18 -14.04 2.45
C ASN A 78 14.87 -15.25 3.33
N ARG A 79 14.12 -16.25 2.83
CA ARG A 79 13.82 -17.49 3.57
C ARG A 79 15.10 -18.21 3.97
N SER A 80 15.05 -19.03 5.02
CA SER A 80 16.23 -19.73 5.57
C SER A 80 16.96 -20.60 4.54
N SER A 81 16.22 -21.28 3.67
CA SER A 81 16.75 -22.15 2.61
C SER A 81 17.32 -21.41 1.39
N SER A 82 17.18 -20.08 1.31
CA SER A 82 17.69 -19.31 0.17
C SER A 82 19.17 -19.04 0.24
N ASN A 83 19.86 -19.15 -0.89
CA ASN A 83 21.31 -18.93 -1.04
C ASN A 83 21.69 -17.45 -1.31
N VAL A 84 20.79 -16.50 -1.06
CA VAL A 84 21.08 -15.07 -1.28
C VAL A 84 22.16 -14.56 -0.34
N GLU A 85 22.89 -13.55 -0.79
CA GLU A 85 23.91 -12.91 0.03
C GLU A 85 23.30 -12.28 1.29
N ARG A 86 23.87 -12.57 2.45
CA ARG A 86 23.34 -12.16 3.74
C ARG A 86 24.15 -11.03 4.35
N ALA A 87 23.43 -10.10 5.00
CA ALA A 87 24.00 -9.03 5.77
C ALA A 87 23.15 -8.73 7.01
N ARG A 88 23.76 -8.03 7.97
CA ARG A 88 23.10 -7.55 9.18
C ARG A 88 23.70 -6.20 9.58
N PHE A 89 22.85 -5.24 9.88
CA PHE A 89 23.19 -4.04 10.63
C PHE A 89 23.07 -4.29 12.13
N THR A 90 23.88 -3.57 12.93
CA THR A 90 23.55 -3.36 14.33
C THR A 90 22.56 -2.22 14.47
N PRO A 91 21.84 -2.10 15.62
CA PRO A 91 20.97 -0.95 15.86
C PRO A 91 21.67 0.38 15.71
N GLU A 92 22.90 0.51 16.20
CA GLU A 92 23.72 1.72 16.14
C GLU A 92 24.09 2.08 14.70
N GLU A 93 24.38 1.08 13.85
CA GLU A 93 24.65 1.31 12.42
C GLU A 93 23.40 1.85 11.71
N VAL A 94 22.19 1.34 12.03
CA VAL A 94 20.93 1.86 11.45
C VAL A 94 20.65 3.28 11.93
N VAL A 95 20.85 3.55 13.22
CA VAL A 95 20.67 4.89 13.81
C VAL A 95 21.62 5.89 13.13
N SER A 96 22.91 5.59 13.09
CA SER A 96 23.92 6.45 12.45
C SER A 96 23.59 6.71 10.98
N LEU A 97 23.27 5.66 10.23
CA LEU A 97 22.91 5.77 8.81
C LEU A 97 21.66 6.65 8.59
N THR A 98 20.62 6.47 9.44
CA THR A 98 19.41 7.26 9.36
C THR A 98 19.69 8.74 9.63
N LEU A 99 20.45 9.05 10.66
CA LEU A 99 20.81 10.42 11.01
C LEU A 99 21.67 11.09 9.94
N ASP A 100 22.62 10.38 9.35
CA ASP A 100 23.49 10.89 8.29
C ASP A 100 22.71 11.23 7.02
N PHE A 101 21.79 10.36 6.61
CA PHE A 101 20.92 10.61 5.46
C PHE A 101 19.94 11.76 5.73
N TYR A 102 19.41 11.84 6.95
CA TYR A 102 18.48 12.91 7.35
C TYR A 102 19.18 14.28 7.38
N LYS A 103 20.36 14.38 8.01
CA LYS A 103 21.17 15.61 8.07
C LYS A 103 21.54 16.14 6.68
N ARG A 104 21.69 15.23 5.70
CA ARG A 104 21.99 15.59 4.30
C ARG A 104 20.72 15.87 3.47
N ASN A 105 19.53 15.90 4.08
CA ASN A 105 18.25 16.08 3.42
C ASN A 105 17.91 15.04 2.32
N TYR A 106 18.47 13.84 2.41
CA TYR A 106 18.15 12.76 1.47
C TYR A 106 16.84 12.08 1.80
N ILE A 107 16.47 12.06 3.09
CA ILE A 107 15.25 11.42 3.62
C ILE A 107 14.57 12.30 4.66
N GLU A 108 13.28 12.04 4.85
CA GLU A 108 12.44 12.63 5.90
C GLU A 108 12.12 11.62 7.01
N GLY A 109 12.54 10.35 6.84
CA GLY A 109 12.29 9.31 7.82
C GLY A 109 12.88 7.95 7.48
N LEU A 110 12.59 6.98 8.34
CA LEU A 110 13.02 5.60 8.26
C LEU A 110 11.82 4.66 8.07
N PHE A 111 11.94 3.70 7.15
CA PHE A 111 11.11 2.50 7.10
C PHE A 111 12.00 1.29 7.36
N LEU A 112 11.80 0.65 8.52
CA LEU A 112 12.63 -0.46 8.96
C LEU A 112 11.82 -1.74 9.05
N SER A 113 12.33 -2.78 8.42
CA SER A 113 11.85 -4.15 8.52
C SER A 113 13.01 -5.10 8.84
N SER A 114 12.75 -6.39 9.02
CA SER A 114 13.79 -7.38 9.30
C SER A 114 13.38 -8.78 8.87
N GLY A 115 14.35 -9.61 8.49
CA GLY A 115 14.25 -11.04 8.67
C GLY A 115 14.30 -11.37 10.15
N ILE A 116 13.84 -12.56 10.56
CA ILE A 116 13.78 -12.99 11.95
C ILE A 116 15.02 -13.81 12.29
N ILE A 117 15.81 -13.31 13.23
CA ILE A 117 17.04 -13.97 13.70
C ILE A 117 16.88 -14.45 15.14
N ARG A 118 17.39 -15.62 15.48
CA ARG A 118 17.30 -16.28 16.81
C ARG A 118 15.86 -16.53 17.26
N SER A 119 15.10 -15.45 17.52
CA SER A 119 13.69 -15.51 17.90
C SER A 119 12.96 -14.25 17.43
N PRO A 120 11.60 -14.28 17.36
CA PRO A 120 10.77 -13.09 17.14
C PRO A 120 11.07 -11.97 18.12
N ASP A 121 11.14 -12.27 19.42
CA ASP A 121 11.38 -11.31 20.49
C ASP A 121 12.75 -10.64 20.35
N TYR A 122 13.81 -11.43 20.21
CA TYR A 122 15.16 -10.89 20.02
C TYR A 122 15.25 -9.95 18.82
N THR A 123 14.55 -10.27 17.72
CA THR A 123 14.56 -9.41 16.53
C THR A 123 13.73 -8.16 16.76
N MET A 124 12.59 -8.29 17.43
CA MET A 124 11.72 -7.16 17.75
C MET A 124 12.39 -6.17 18.72
N GLU A 125 13.13 -6.67 19.72
CA GLU A 125 13.95 -5.86 20.63
C GLU A 125 14.93 -4.96 19.86
N GLN A 126 15.61 -5.51 18.83
CA GLN A 126 16.53 -4.74 18.01
C GLN A 126 15.82 -3.63 17.21
N LEU A 127 14.61 -3.91 16.69
CA LEU A 127 13.81 -2.91 15.97
C LEU A 127 13.33 -1.80 16.92
N VAL A 128 12.89 -2.16 18.13
CA VAL A 128 12.49 -1.23 19.18
C VAL A 128 13.67 -0.36 19.60
N GLU A 129 14.85 -0.95 19.79
CA GLU A 129 16.07 -0.24 20.18
C GLU A 129 16.44 0.84 19.17
N VAL A 130 16.38 0.53 17.85
CA VAL A 130 16.60 1.55 16.81
C VAL A 130 15.63 2.73 16.95
N ALA A 131 14.34 2.45 17.11
CA ALA A 131 13.33 3.50 17.19
C ALA A 131 13.44 4.31 18.48
N ARG A 132 13.70 3.63 19.63
CA ARG A 132 13.93 4.25 20.93
C ARG A 132 15.14 5.19 20.87
N SER A 133 16.28 4.68 20.43
CA SER A 133 17.52 5.47 20.36
C SER A 133 17.36 6.68 19.44
N LEU A 134 16.74 6.53 18.26
CA LEU A 134 16.44 7.68 17.41
C LEU A 134 15.60 8.74 18.16
N ARG A 135 14.55 8.33 18.91
CA ARG A 135 13.64 9.26 19.61
C ARG A 135 14.25 9.86 20.86
N GLU A 136 14.81 9.02 21.73
CA GLU A 136 15.23 9.41 23.08
C GLU A 136 16.65 9.92 23.13
N ASP A 137 17.60 9.18 22.52
CA ASP A 137 19.02 9.52 22.61
C ASP A 137 19.40 10.62 21.60
N HIS A 138 18.75 10.66 20.43
CA HIS A 138 19.09 11.59 19.35
C HIS A 138 18.02 12.66 19.07
N GLY A 139 16.87 12.63 19.74
CA GLY A 139 15.80 13.62 19.55
C GLY A 139 15.24 13.66 18.11
N PHE A 140 15.37 12.56 17.35
CA PHE A 140 14.95 12.49 15.95
C PHE A 140 13.46 12.75 15.79
N ARG A 141 13.09 13.74 14.97
CA ARG A 141 11.70 14.16 14.72
C ARG A 141 11.16 13.70 13.37
N GLY A 142 11.98 13.02 12.57
CA GLY A 142 11.56 12.46 11.29
C GLY A 142 10.59 11.29 11.46
N TYR A 143 9.98 10.87 10.37
CA TYR A 143 8.99 9.80 10.35
C TYR A 143 9.63 8.42 10.58
N ILE A 144 9.07 7.60 11.46
CA ILE A 144 9.51 6.23 11.71
C ILE A 144 8.35 5.27 11.42
N HIS A 145 8.56 4.38 10.45
CA HIS A 145 7.66 3.27 10.16
C HIS A 145 8.37 1.96 10.49
N LEU A 146 7.85 1.22 11.45
CA LEU A 146 8.36 -0.12 11.80
C LEU A 146 7.43 -1.20 11.26
N LYS A 147 8.02 -2.22 10.67
CA LYS A 147 7.35 -3.48 10.37
C LYS A 147 7.54 -4.41 11.56
N THR A 148 6.47 -4.64 12.30
CA THR A 148 6.50 -5.47 13.51
C THR A 148 6.49 -6.95 13.17
N ILE A 149 7.01 -7.76 14.08
CA ILE A 149 6.97 -9.21 14.02
C ILE A 149 5.75 -9.66 14.82
N ALA A 150 4.80 -10.31 14.15
CA ALA A 150 3.51 -10.65 14.76
C ALA A 150 3.65 -11.68 15.91
N GLU A 151 4.68 -12.51 15.81
CA GLU A 151 4.99 -13.59 16.78
C GLU A 151 5.78 -13.09 18.01
N ALA A 152 6.14 -11.79 18.05
CA ALA A 152 6.86 -11.21 19.20
C ALA A 152 5.90 -10.91 20.37
N ASP A 153 6.50 -10.83 21.57
CA ASP A 153 5.78 -10.47 22.79
C ASP A 153 5.02 -9.15 22.62
N PRO A 154 3.73 -9.07 23.01
CA PRO A 154 2.92 -7.85 22.90
C PRO A 154 3.55 -6.62 23.59
N VAL A 155 4.36 -6.81 24.65
CA VAL A 155 5.09 -5.73 25.32
C VAL A 155 6.09 -5.05 24.36
N LEU A 156 6.75 -5.83 23.50
CA LEU A 156 7.68 -5.29 22.50
C LEU A 156 6.94 -4.56 21.38
N ILE A 157 5.76 -5.06 20.99
CA ILE A 157 4.90 -4.38 20.01
C ILE A 157 4.39 -3.05 20.57
N ASP A 158 4.00 -3.01 21.86
CA ASP A 158 3.62 -1.77 22.54
C ASP A 158 4.80 -0.79 22.60
N ALA A 159 5.98 -1.25 22.98
CA ALA A 159 7.19 -0.42 22.97
C ALA A 159 7.48 0.18 21.59
N ALA A 160 7.34 -0.62 20.52
CA ALA A 160 7.47 -0.11 19.16
C ALA A 160 6.45 1.00 18.85
N GLY A 161 5.20 0.83 19.28
CA GLY A 161 4.13 1.80 19.07
C GLY A 161 4.37 3.14 19.74
N ARG A 162 5.12 3.17 20.84
CA ARG A 162 5.48 4.40 21.55
C ARG A 162 6.52 5.24 20.80
N HIS A 163 7.38 4.61 20.02
CA HIS A 163 8.51 5.27 19.33
C HIS A 163 8.29 5.44 17.83
N ALA A 164 7.42 4.63 17.21
CA ALA A 164 7.12 4.71 15.78
C ALA A 164 5.90 5.60 15.49
N ASP A 165 5.91 6.26 14.32
CA ASP A 165 4.73 6.96 13.80
C ASP A 165 3.72 5.99 13.21
N ARG A 166 4.18 4.89 12.62
CA ARG A 166 3.33 3.84 12.03
C ARG A 166 3.90 2.46 12.30
N LEU A 167 3.00 1.54 12.57
CA LEU A 167 3.30 0.12 12.63
C LEU A 167 2.67 -0.62 11.45
N SER A 168 3.36 -1.64 10.95
CA SER A 168 2.81 -2.59 9.98
C SER A 168 2.91 -4.00 10.53
N VAL A 169 1.80 -4.70 10.56
CA VAL A 169 1.73 -6.15 10.79
C VAL A 169 1.28 -6.78 9.49
N ASN A 170 2.13 -7.59 8.87
CA ASN A 170 1.80 -8.17 7.57
C ASN A 170 0.89 -9.38 7.70
N VAL A 171 -0.19 -9.41 6.91
CA VAL A 171 -1.02 -10.62 6.75
C VAL A 171 -0.42 -11.62 5.77
N GLU A 172 0.50 -11.17 4.92
CA GLU A 172 1.23 -11.90 3.89
C GLU A 172 0.32 -12.44 2.79
N LEU A 173 -0.61 -13.33 3.09
CA LEU A 173 -1.50 -13.99 2.14
C LEU A 173 -2.98 -13.78 2.51
N PRO A 174 -3.91 -13.89 1.55
CA PRO A 174 -5.31 -13.53 1.76
C PRO A 174 -6.11 -14.51 2.61
N THR A 175 -5.65 -15.77 2.74
CA THR A 175 -6.35 -16.81 3.52
C THR A 175 -5.41 -17.53 4.49
N ASP A 176 -5.98 -18.13 5.54
CA ASP A 176 -5.21 -18.89 6.53
C ASP A 176 -4.66 -20.20 5.92
N GLU A 177 -5.37 -20.79 4.95
CA GLU A 177 -4.94 -21.97 4.21
C GLU A 177 -3.68 -21.68 3.38
N SER A 178 -3.72 -20.59 2.63
CA SER A 178 -2.55 -20.13 1.86
C SER A 178 -1.39 -19.81 2.79
N LEU A 179 -1.65 -19.15 3.92
CA LEU A 179 -0.60 -18.80 4.89
C LEU A 179 0.06 -20.05 5.45
N SER A 180 -0.73 -21.04 5.89
CA SER A 180 -0.18 -22.29 6.44
C SER A 180 0.62 -23.10 5.41
N SER A 181 0.24 -23.05 4.14
CA SER A 181 0.93 -23.75 3.06
C SER A 181 2.27 -23.11 2.68
N TYR A 182 2.33 -21.77 2.66
CA TYR A 182 3.49 -21.03 2.15
C TYR A 182 4.37 -20.40 3.23
N ALA A 183 3.90 -20.28 4.47
CA ALA A 183 4.64 -19.74 5.62
C ALA A 183 4.26 -20.49 6.90
N PRO A 184 4.67 -21.76 7.05
CA PRO A 184 4.21 -22.65 8.11
C PRO A 184 4.55 -22.18 9.53
N GLU A 185 5.56 -21.30 9.68
CA GLU A 185 5.91 -20.71 10.96
C GLU A 185 4.99 -19.55 11.38
N LYS A 186 4.10 -19.11 10.49
CA LYS A 186 3.16 -18.00 10.74
C LYS A 186 1.73 -18.52 10.87
N THR A 187 0.95 -17.90 11.75
CA THR A 187 -0.48 -18.20 11.87
C THR A 187 -1.33 -16.94 11.72
N GLY A 188 -2.45 -17.08 11.02
CA GLY A 188 -3.40 -15.96 10.88
C GLY A 188 -3.94 -15.49 12.24
N GLN A 189 -4.06 -16.38 13.23
CA GLN A 189 -4.48 -16.04 14.58
C GLN A 189 -3.48 -15.09 15.27
N THR A 190 -2.18 -15.41 15.24
CA THR A 190 -1.13 -14.58 15.85
C THR A 190 -1.06 -13.22 15.17
N ILE A 191 -1.11 -13.20 13.85
CA ILE A 191 -1.12 -11.95 13.06
C ILE A 191 -2.33 -11.06 13.45
N ARG A 192 -3.52 -11.64 13.50
CA ARG A 192 -4.74 -10.89 13.87
C ARG A 192 -4.71 -10.41 15.32
N LYS A 193 -4.13 -11.20 16.25
CA LYS A 193 -3.92 -10.78 17.64
C LYS A 193 -3.00 -9.56 17.70
N ALA A 194 -1.84 -9.61 17.06
CA ALA A 194 -0.91 -8.49 17.00
C ALA A 194 -1.56 -7.22 16.41
N MET A 195 -2.39 -7.37 15.35
CA MET A 195 -3.16 -6.24 14.80
C MET A 195 -4.18 -5.67 15.80
N ALA A 196 -4.83 -6.53 16.58
CA ALA A 196 -5.79 -6.11 17.60
C ALA A 196 -5.08 -5.36 18.73
N ASP A 197 -3.93 -5.84 19.19
CA ASP A 197 -3.13 -5.19 20.22
C ASP A 197 -2.66 -3.79 19.77
N VAL A 198 -2.17 -3.66 18.53
CA VAL A 198 -1.82 -2.34 17.96
C VAL A 198 -3.05 -1.43 17.87
N LYS A 199 -4.21 -1.95 17.46
CA LYS A 199 -5.46 -1.16 17.42
C LYS A 199 -5.85 -0.67 18.80
N SER A 200 -5.80 -1.54 19.82
CA SER A 200 -6.11 -1.15 21.22
C SER A 200 -5.20 -0.02 21.68
N GLY A 201 -3.88 -0.15 21.51
CA GLY A 201 -2.93 0.90 21.87
C GLY A 201 -3.20 2.24 21.17
N ILE A 202 -3.61 2.21 19.88
CA ILE A 202 -4.00 3.43 19.13
C ILE A 202 -5.29 4.04 19.70
N ASP A 203 -6.29 3.23 20.01
CA ASP A 203 -7.60 3.69 20.46
C ASP A 203 -7.53 4.21 21.93
N ASP A 204 -6.82 3.51 22.83
CA ASP A 204 -6.56 3.94 24.21
C ASP A 204 -5.91 5.32 24.26
N ARG A 205 -4.94 5.59 23.37
CA ARG A 205 -4.28 6.90 23.30
C ARG A 205 -5.17 8.01 22.75
N LYS A 206 -6.05 7.68 21.79
CA LYS A 206 -7.04 8.65 21.31
C LYS A 206 -8.04 9.01 22.39
N ASP A 207 -8.48 8.03 23.19
CA ASP A 207 -9.45 8.26 24.24
C ASP A 207 -8.82 8.97 25.44
N ALA A 208 -7.59 8.63 25.81
CA ALA A 208 -6.80 9.41 26.76
C ALA A 208 -6.60 10.86 26.32
N ALA A 209 -6.46 11.13 25.03
CA ALA A 209 -6.35 12.49 24.50
C ALA A 209 -7.66 13.28 24.54
N LYS A 210 -8.82 12.60 24.47
CA LYS A 210 -10.16 13.23 24.56
C LYS A 210 -10.58 13.52 26.00
N SER A 211 -10.24 12.65 26.96
CA SER A 211 -10.68 12.70 28.34
C SER A 211 -9.98 13.77 29.20
N ARG A 212 -9.13 14.62 28.64
CA ARG A 212 -8.27 15.55 29.37
C ARG A 212 -8.98 16.77 29.88
N LEU A 213 -8.92 16.94 31.18
CA LEU A 213 -9.29 18.16 31.90
C LEU A 213 -8.17 19.24 31.84
N ILE A 214 -6.91 18.89 31.60
CA ILE A 214 -5.76 19.83 31.63
C ILE A 214 -4.98 19.72 30.30
N LYS A 215 -4.91 20.82 29.52
CA LYS A 215 -4.31 20.91 28.16
C LYS A 215 -2.78 20.94 28.13
N LYS A 216 -2.06 21.01 29.26
CA LYS A 216 -0.62 21.36 29.32
C LYS A 216 0.39 20.24 28.99
N ALA A 217 0.06 18.99 29.08
CA ALA A 217 0.97 17.90 28.69
C ALA A 217 0.27 16.91 27.74
N ARG A 218 0.74 16.69 26.51
CA ARG A 218 0.21 15.66 25.62
C ARG A 218 0.78 14.29 26.04
N PRO A 219 -0.04 13.22 26.16
CA PRO A 219 0.52 11.88 26.33
C PRO A 219 1.41 11.57 25.12
N PRO A 220 2.48 10.82 25.30
CA PRO A 220 3.27 10.33 24.18
C PRO A 220 2.34 9.63 23.19
N GLY A 221 2.54 9.90 21.91
CA GLY A 221 1.75 9.27 20.84
C GLY A 221 1.97 7.75 20.83
N PHE A 222 0.97 7.01 20.37
CA PHE A 222 1.14 5.61 20.04
C PHE A 222 0.77 5.43 18.55
N ALA A 223 1.76 5.15 17.72
CA ALA A 223 1.63 4.99 16.27
C ALA A 223 0.62 6.00 15.64
N PRO A 224 0.85 7.32 15.75
CA PRO A 224 -0.14 8.34 15.33
C PRO A 224 -0.48 8.27 13.84
N GLY A 225 0.38 7.73 13.00
CA GLY A 225 0.13 7.42 11.59
C GLY A 225 -0.74 6.17 11.39
N GLY A 226 -1.11 5.48 12.48
CA GLY A 226 -1.95 4.27 12.46
C GLY A 226 -1.19 3.01 12.06
N GLN A 227 -1.95 1.93 11.88
CA GLN A 227 -1.39 0.68 11.40
C GLN A 227 -1.71 0.42 9.93
N SER A 228 -0.87 -0.40 9.30
CA SER A 228 -1.04 -0.90 7.94
C SER A 228 -0.66 -2.37 7.83
N THR A 229 -0.98 -2.98 6.71
CA THR A 229 -0.58 -4.36 6.40
C THR A 229 -0.14 -4.48 4.94
N GLN A 230 0.52 -5.57 4.62
CA GLN A 230 0.86 -5.97 3.26
C GLN A 230 0.25 -7.33 2.95
N MET A 231 -0.25 -7.47 1.73
CA MET A 231 -0.76 -8.72 1.18
C MET A 231 -0.10 -8.99 -0.17
N ILE A 232 0.44 -10.19 -0.33
CA ILE A 232 1.06 -10.64 -1.58
C ILE A 232 -0.04 -11.09 -2.52
N VAL A 233 0.04 -10.68 -3.78
CA VAL A 233 -0.95 -10.95 -4.82
C VAL A 233 -0.36 -11.91 -5.84
N GLY A 234 -1.03 -13.03 -6.05
CA GLY A 234 -0.66 -14.00 -7.09
C GLY A 234 0.54 -14.89 -6.72
N ALA A 235 0.84 -15.06 -5.45
CA ALA A 235 1.71 -16.14 -4.98
C ALA A 235 0.93 -17.45 -4.79
N ASP A 236 -0.37 -17.34 -4.56
CA ASP A 236 -1.31 -18.43 -4.36
C ASP A 236 -2.45 -18.38 -5.40
N GLY A 237 -3.37 -19.32 -5.31
CA GLY A 237 -4.56 -19.38 -6.17
C GLY A 237 -5.67 -18.39 -5.83
N ALA A 238 -5.49 -17.49 -4.87
CA ALA A 238 -6.54 -16.57 -4.46
C ALA A 238 -6.89 -15.56 -5.55
N ASN A 239 -8.20 -15.40 -5.80
CA ASN A 239 -8.71 -14.42 -6.73
C ASN A 239 -8.87 -13.04 -6.07
N ASP A 240 -9.14 -12.01 -6.88
CA ASP A 240 -9.23 -10.62 -6.41
C ASP A 240 -10.44 -10.40 -5.49
N ALA A 241 -11.52 -11.16 -5.64
CA ALA A 241 -12.67 -11.12 -4.76
C ALA A 241 -12.31 -11.54 -3.33
N THR A 242 -11.53 -12.61 -3.18
CA THR A 242 -11.01 -13.06 -1.89
C THR A 242 -10.09 -11.99 -1.26
N ILE A 243 -9.18 -11.42 -2.05
CA ILE A 243 -8.26 -10.36 -1.61
C ILE A 243 -9.04 -9.14 -1.11
N LEU A 244 -10.04 -8.65 -1.87
CA LEU A 244 -10.85 -7.48 -1.51
C LEU A 244 -11.73 -7.73 -0.29
N THR A 245 -12.32 -8.93 -0.19
CA THR A 245 -13.15 -9.32 0.96
C THR A 245 -12.31 -9.37 2.23
N THR A 246 -11.14 -9.99 2.17
CA THR A 246 -10.19 -10.03 3.30
C THR A 246 -9.74 -8.62 3.68
N SER A 247 -9.37 -7.78 2.71
CA SER A 247 -8.98 -6.39 2.95
C SER A 247 -10.08 -5.59 3.63
N SER A 248 -11.34 -5.75 3.20
CA SER A 248 -12.50 -5.09 3.82
C SER A 248 -12.68 -5.50 5.28
N ARG A 249 -12.56 -6.79 5.59
CA ARG A 249 -12.62 -7.31 6.97
C ARG A 249 -11.49 -6.74 7.83
N LEU A 250 -10.27 -6.63 7.28
CA LEU A 250 -9.12 -6.06 7.98
C LEU A 250 -9.31 -4.56 8.28
N TYR A 251 -9.84 -3.78 7.35
CA TYR A 251 -10.17 -2.37 7.59
C TYR A 251 -11.20 -2.21 8.70
N ALA A 252 -12.28 -2.98 8.65
CA ALA A 252 -13.35 -2.91 9.63
C ALA A 252 -12.90 -3.39 11.02
N GLY A 253 -12.20 -4.53 11.09
CA GLY A 253 -11.81 -5.16 12.35
C GLY A 253 -10.67 -4.44 13.07
N TYR A 254 -9.65 -4.00 12.33
CA TYR A 254 -8.40 -3.51 12.92
C TYR A 254 -8.11 -2.03 12.67
N GLY A 255 -9.02 -1.29 12.04
CA GLY A 255 -8.88 0.15 11.81
C GLY A 255 -7.66 0.52 10.96
N LEU A 256 -7.27 -0.35 10.05
CA LEU A 256 -6.10 -0.15 9.20
C LEU A 256 -6.18 1.16 8.41
N LYS A 257 -5.05 1.80 8.22
CA LYS A 257 -4.94 2.96 7.32
C LYS A 257 -4.76 2.54 5.88
N ARG A 258 -4.11 1.40 5.62
CA ARG A 258 -3.88 0.87 4.28
C ARG A 258 -3.57 -0.62 4.29
N VAL A 259 -4.08 -1.32 3.29
CA VAL A 259 -3.58 -2.60 2.82
C VAL A 259 -2.68 -2.31 1.62
N TYR A 260 -1.45 -2.78 1.66
CA TYR A 260 -0.52 -2.74 0.54
C TYR A 260 -0.62 -4.04 -0.24
N TYR A 261 -0.97 -3.94 -1.51
CA TYR A 261 -0.96 -5.07 -2.44
C TYR A 261 0.40 -5.13 -3.10
N SER A 262 1.05 -6.29 -3.03
CA SER A 262 2.37 -6.51 -3.61
C SER A 262 2.29 -7.67 -4.57
N ALA A 263 2.43 -7.41 -5.86
CA ALA A 263 2.52 -8.47 -6.84
C ALA A 263 3.69 -9.41 -6.51
N TYR A 264 3.40 -10.70 -6.43
CA TYR A 264 4.43 -11.71 -6.21
C TYR A 264 5.55 -11.55 -7.26
N SER A 265 6.78 -11.63 -6.82
CA SER A 265 7.95 -11.64 -7.69
C SER A 265 8.65 -12.98 -7.52
N PRO A 266 8.82 -13.76 -8.61
CA PRO A 266 9.53 -15.03 -8.53
C PRO A 266 10.87 -14.87 -7.84
N VAL A 267 11.13 -15.75 -6.87
CA VAL A 267 12.37 -15.75 -6.08
C VAL A 267 13.31 -16.84 -6.60
N PRO A 268 14.62 -16.69 -6.45
CA PRO A 268 15.58 -17.73 -6.81
C PRO A 268 15.25 -19.03 -6.04
N ASP A 269 15.46 -20.17 -6.68
CA ASP A 269 15.21 -21.50 -6.13
C ASP A 269 13.81 -21.65 -5.51
N ALA A 270 12.80 -21.05 -6.15
CA ALA A 270 11.41 -21.13 -5.72
C ALA A 270 10.88 -22.55 -5.73
N SER A 271 10.00 -22.88 -4.76
CA SER A 271 9.24 -24.13 -4.81
C SER A 271 8.40 -24.20 -6.10
N SER A 272 8.23 -25.42 -6.65
CA SER A 272 7.36 -25.69 -7.80
C SER A 272 5.90 -25.28 -7.59
N ASP A 273 5.48 -25.13 -6.34
CA ASP A 273 4.12 -24.72 -5.95
C ASP A 273 3.86 -23.21 -6.18
N LEU A 274 4.93 -22.44 -6.39
CA LEU A 274 4.82 -21.00 -6.65
C LEU A 274 4.79 -20.72 -8.16
N PRO A 275 4.02 -19.72 -8.60
CA PRO A 275 3.97 -19.35 -10.01
C PRO A 275 5.36 -18.95 -10.53
N PRO A 276 5.78 -19.49 -11.69
CA PRO A 276 7.08 -19.14 -12.28
C PRO A 276 7.09 -17.72 -12.87
N ILE A 277 5.91 -17.13 -13.07
CA ILE A 277 5.74 -15.82 -13.73
C ILE A 277 5.08 -14.85 -12.77
N LYS A 278 5.62 -13.65 -12.74
CA LYS A 278 5.03 -12.54 -11.98
C LYS A 278 3.63 -12.20 -12.52
N PRO A 279 2.62 -11.99 -11.66
CA PRO A 279 1.33 -11.47 -12.11
C PRO A 279 1.50 -10.10 -12.78
N PRO A 280 0.66 -9.77 -13.78
CA PRO A 280 0.78 -8.50 -14.49
C PRO A 280 0.59 -7.31 -13.52
N LEU A 281 1.42 -6.29 -13.64
CA LEU A 281 1.40 -5.11 -12.76
C LEU A 281 0.02 -4.41 -12.74
N ILE A 282 -0.70 -4.50 -13.85
CA ILE A 282 -2.06 -3.94 -13.95
C ILE A 282 -3.02 -4.57 -12.94
N ARG A 283 -2.84 -5.84 -12.53
CA ARG A 283 -3.66 -6.50 -11.50
C ARG A 283 -3.49 -5.79 -10.15
N GLU A 284 -2.26 -5.45 -9.78
CA GLU A 284 -1.98 -4.68 -8.56
C GLU A 284 -2.67 -3.30 -8.62
N HIS A 285 -2.56 -2.62 -9.77
CA HIS A 285 -3.22 -1.32 -9.96
C HIS A 285 -4.75 -1.43 -9.86
N ARG A 286 -5.36 -2.49 -10.40
CA ARG A 286 -6.82 -2.71 -10.31
C ARG A 286 -7.25 -2.96 -8.86
N LEU A 287 -6.49 -3.72 -8.09
CA LEU A 287 -6.74 -3.92 -6.66
C LEU A 287 -6.67 -2.60 -5.88
N TYR A 288 -5.67 -1.76 -6.13
CA TYR A 288 -5.63 -0.42 -5.52
C TYR A 288 -6.80 0.47 -5.92
N GLN A 289 -7.25 0.41 -7.18
CA GLN A 289 -8.44 1.16 -7.63
C GLN A 289 -9.71 0.66 -6.93
N ALA A 290 -9.89 -0.65 -6.81
CA ALA A 290 -11.00 -1.26 -6.09
C ALA A 290 -10.97 -0.92 -4.58
N ASP A 291 -9.81 -0.99 -3.94
CA ASP A 291 -9.61 -0.56 -2.56
C ASP A 291 -10.01 0.92 -2.35
N TRP A 292 -9.66 1.79 -3.30
CA TRP A 292 -10.05 3.20 -3.25
C TRP A 292 -11.56 3.40 -3.40
N MET A 293 -12.24 2.58 -4.21
CA MET A 293 -13.70 2.61 -4.31
C MET A 293 -14.34 2.32 -2.95
N CYS A 294 -13.87 1.30 -2.25
CA CYS A 294 -14.39 0.97 -0.92
C CYS A 294 -14.09 2.08 0.10
N ARG A 295 -12.86 2.57 0.15
CA ARG A 295 -12.44 3.51 1.20
C ARG A 295 -12.92 4.95 1.01
N PHE A 296 -13.08 5.41 -0.21
CA PHE A 296 -13.32 6.83 -0.50
C PHE A 296 -14.55 7.14 -1.32
N TYR A 297 -15.10 6.14 -2.03
CA TYR A 297 -16.27 6.34 -2.89
C TYR A 297 -17.55 5.73 -2.29
N GLY A 298 -17.43 5.05 -1.13
CA GLY A 298 -18.56 4.46 -0.43
C GLY A 298 -19.16 3.23 -1.13
N PHE A 299 -18.31 2.47 -1.82
CA PHE A 299 -18.68 1.14 -2.30
C PHE A 299 -18.45 0.11 -1.19
N GLU A 300 -19.33 -0.87 -1.11
CA GLU A 300 -19.08 -2.09 -0.36
C GLU A 300 -18.18 -3.03 -1.19
N ALA A 301 -17.35 -3.84 -0.53
CA ALA A 301 -16.52 -4.82 -1.25
C ALA A 301 -17.34 -5.78 -2.08
N SER A 302 -18.52 -6.19 -1.58
CA SER A 302 -19.49 -7.02 -2.30
C SER A 302 -20.01 -6.39 -3.59
N GLU A 303 -20.21 -5.06 -3.62
CA GLU A 303 -20.60 -4.34 -4.84
C GLU A 303 -19.51 -4.42 -5.90
N VAL A 304 -18.23 -4.30 -5.51
CA VAL A 304 -17.11 -4.40 -6.44
C VAL A 304 -16.93 -5.84 -6.94
N VAL A 305 -17.04 -6.80 -6.03
CA VAL A 305 -16.92 -8.23 -6.33
C VAL A 305 -18.02 -8.71 -7.27
N SER A 306 -19.26 -8.20 -7.14
CA SER A 306 -20.35 -8.56 -8.05
C SER A 306 -20.13 -8.20 -9.52
N ALA A 307 -19.18 -7.32 -9.80
CA ALA A 307 -18.80 -6.92 -11.16
C ALA A 307 -17.52 -7.62 -11.66
N THR A 308 -17.06 -8.64 -10.95
CA THR A 308 -15.90 -9.47 -11.37
C THR A 308 -16.34 -10.65 -12.23
N THR A 309 -15.42 -11.19 -13.03
CA THR A 309 -15.60 -12.47 -13.74
C THR A 309 -14.73 -13.51 -13.02
N ASP A 310 -15.34 -14.61 -12.57
CA ASP A 310 -14.66 -15.67 -11.79
C ASP A 310 -13.87 -15.13 -10.57
N GLY A 311 -14.36 -14.04 -9.99
CA GLY A 311 -13.69 -13.37 -8.88
C GLY A 311 -12.49 -12.51 -9.26
N MET A 312 -12.19 -12.35 -10.55
CA MET A 312 -11.07 -11.53 -11.03
C MET A 312 -11.54 -10.17 -11.53
N LEU A 313 -10.82 -9.12 -11.17
CA LEU A 313 -11.03 -7.77 -11.68
C LEU A 313 -10.66 -7.71 -13.17
N ASP A 314 -11.44 -6.92 -13.92
CA ASP A 314 -11.13 -6.66 -15.33
C ASP A 314 -9.80 -5.91 -15.47
N LEU A 315 -8.85 -6.46 -16.23
CA LEU A 315 -7.55 -5.85 -16.42
C LEU A 315 -7.59 -4.74 -17.49
N ALA A 316 -8.51 -4.83 -18.45
CA ALA A 316 -8.59 -3.87 -19.56
C ALA A 316 -9.21 -2.54 -19.16
N ILE A 317 -10.22 -2.56 -18.27
CA ILE A 317 -10.93 -1.38 -17.79
C ILE A 317 -10.82 -1.23 -16.27
N ASP A 318 -11.05 -0.01 -15.74
CA ASP A 318 -10.99 0.20 -14.30
C ASP A 318 -12.21 -0.38 -13.57
N PRO A 319 -12.08 -0.79 -12.29
CA PRO A 319 -13.14 -1.47 -11.55
C PRO A 319 -14.43 -0.66 -11.41
N LYS A 320 -14.38 0.67 -11.39
CA LYS A 320 -15.58 1.50 -11.31
C LYS A 320 -16.34 1.50 -12.63
N LEU A 321 -15.63 1.52 -13.75
CA LEU A 321 -16.26 1.37 -15.07
C LEU A 321 -16.83 -0.05 -15.24
N ALA A 322 -16.11 -1.09 -14.81
CA ALA A 322 -16.60 -2.47 -14.83
C ALA A 322 -17.92 -2.59 -14.02
N TRP A 323 -17.94 -2.00 -12.82
CA TRP A 323 -19.15 -1.95 -12.00
C TRP A 323 -20.32 -1.22 -12.70
N ALA A 324 -20.05 -0.07 -13.32
CA ALA A 324 -21.07 0.72 -14.01
C ALA A 324 -21.65 -0.03 -15.20
N LEU A 325 -20.82 -0.76 -15.95
CA LEU A 325 -21.28 -1.60 -17.08
C LEU A 325 -22.10 -2.80 -16.64
N ALA A 326 -21.82 -3.37 -15.46
CA ALA A 326 -22.60 -4.42 -14.86
C ALA A 326 -23.92 -3.91 -14.23
N ASN A 327 -24.01 -2.63 -13.90
CA ASN A 327 -25.15 -1.99 -13.22
C ASN A 327 -25.75 -0.85 -14.05
N ARG A 328 -25.96 -1.06 -15.34
CA ARG A 328 -26.46 -0.03 -16.29
C ARG A 328 -27.78 0.59 -15.87
N ALA A 329 -28.66 -0.16 -15.24
CA ALA A 329 -29.93 0.33 -14.73
C ALA A 329 -29.81 1.47 -13.68
N HIS A 330 -28.63 1.64 -13.08
CA HIS A 330 -28.33 2.76 -12.18
C HIS A 330 -28.13 4.09 -12.95
N PHE A 331 -27.94 4.04 -14.23
CA PHE A 331 -27.57 5.19 -15.07
C PHE A 331 -28.69 5.50 -16.11
N PRO A 332 -28.76 6.74 -16.64
CA PRO A 332 -27.85 7.87 -16.36
C PRO A 332 -28.18 8.60 -15.06
N VAL A 333 -27.16 9.23 -14.45
CA VAL A 333 -27.25 10.03 -13.21
C VAL A 333 -27.35 11.52 -13.52
N ASP A 334 -28.40 12.21 -13.05
CA ASP A 334 -28.53 13.66 -13.20
C ASP A 334 -27.53 14.39 -12.26
N VAL A 335 -26.52 15.02 -12.83
CA VAL A 335 -25.46 15.73 -12.07
C VAL A 335 -26.01 16.89 -11.25
N ASN A 336 -27.16 17.46 -11.64
CA ASN A 336 -27.77 18.60 -10.97
C ASN A 336 -28.62 18.19 -9.75
N ARG A 337 -29.07 16.92 -9.69
CA ARG A 337 -30.01 16.44 -8.67
C ARG A 337 -29.46 15.30 -7.81
N ALA A 338 -28.63 14.45 -8.38
CA ALA A 338 -28.16 13.21 -7.75
C ALA A 338 -27.47 13.43 -6.41
N SER A 339 -27.55 12.42 -5.55
CA SER A 339 -26.85 12.40 -4.28
C SER A 339 -25.33 12.33 -4.48
N ARG A 340 -24.56 12.67 -3.43
CA ARG A 340 -23.10 12.49 -3.45
C ARG A 340 -22.73 11.00 -3.73
N ARG A 341 -23.52 10.06 -3.20
CA ARG A 341 -23.30 8.62 -3.37
C ARG A 341 -23.44 8.24 -4.85
N ASP A 342 -24.50 8.68 -5.53
CA ASP A 342 -24.74 8.34 -6.93
C ASP A 342 -23.70 8.98 -7.86
N LEU A 343 -23.33 10.24 -7.60
CA LEU A 343 -22.27 10.90 -8.35
C LEU A 343 -20.92 10.19 -8.23
N LEU A 344 -20.60 9.61 -7.06
CA LEU A 344 -19.37 8.84 -6.86
C LEU A 344 -19.36 7.51 -7.62
N ARG A 345 -20.53 7.00 -8.02
CA ARG A 345 -20.66 5.78 -8.83
C ARG A 345 -20.40 6.03 -10.31
N VAL A 346 -20.51 7.26 -10.76
CA VAL A 346 -20.27 7.63 -12.17
C VAL A 346 -18.80 7.45 -12.54
N PRO A 347 -18.45 6.65 -13.59
CA PRO A 347 -17.10 6.55 -14.10
C PRO A 347 -16.49 7.93 -14.44
N GLY A 348 -15.21 8.12 -14.15
CA GLY A 348 -14.53 9.41 -14.39
C GLY A 348 -14.79 10.49 -13.33
N LEU A 349 -15.74 10.33 -12.39
CA LEU A 349 -15.99 11.29 -11.31
C LEU A 349 -15.38 10.81 -9.99
N GLY A 350 -14.34 11.48 -9.52
CA GLY A 350 -13.71 11.21 -8.23
C GLY A 350 -14.22 12.13 -7.10
N PRO A 351 -13.84 11.87 -5.83
CA PRO A 351 -14.34 12.62 -4.67
C PRO A 351 -14.13 14.14 -4.77
N LYS A 352 -12.98 14.57 -5.31
CA LYS A 352 -12.68 16.00 -5.50
C LYS A 352 -13.61 16.62 -6.55
N THR A 353 -13.83 15.92 -7.66
CA THR A 353 -14.74 16.34 -8.73
C THR A 353 -16.18 16.40 -8.22
N VAL A 354 -16.66 15.37 -7.54
CA VAL A 354 -18.00 15.33 -6.97
C VAL A 354 -18.23 16.48 -5.97
N LYS A 355 -17.25 16.77 -5.11
CA LYS A 355 -17.31 17.93 -4.21
C LYS A 355 -17.48 19.25 -4.99
N ARG A 356 -16.75 19.44 -6.11
CA ARG A 356 -16.86 20.62 -6.97
C ARG A 356 -18.21 20.69 -7.68
N ILE A 357 -18.72 19.56 -8.19
CA ILE A 357 -20.06 19.49 -8.82
C ILE A 357 -21.13 19.92 -7.82
N ILE A 358 -21.13 19.36 -6.59
CA ILE A 358 -22.12 19.70 -5.55
C ILE A 358 -22.01 21.17 -5.14
N ALA A 359 -20.83 21.74 -5.10
CA ALA A 359 -20.66 23.17 -4.83
C ALA A 359 -21.16 24.04 -6.00
N ALA A 360 -20.76 23.72 -7.22
CA ALA A 360 -21.09 24.53 -8.41
C ALA A 360 -22.58 24.56 -8.73
N ARG A 361 -23.31 23.43 -8.61
CA ARG A 361 -24.74 23.34 -8.88
C ARG A 361 -25.62 24.18 -7.93
N ARG A 362 -25.08 24.67 -6.80
CA ARG A 362 -25.76 25.59 -5.89
C ARG A 362 -25.94 27.01 -6.52
N HIS A 363 -25.07 27.35 -7.46
CA HIS A 363 -25.06 28.68 -8.11
C HIS A 363 -25.75 28.66 -9.47
N GLY A 364 -26.15 27.52 -9.97
CA GLY A 364 -26.85 27.36 -11.24
C GLY A 364 -26.78 25.94 -11.77
N ARG A 365 -27.65 25.61 -12.71
CA ARG A 365 -27.68 24.28 -13.34
C ARG A 365 -26.42 24.12 -14.19
N LEU A 366 -25.72 23.00 -13.92
CA LEU A 366 -24.52 22.65 -14.66
C LEU A 366 -24.87 22.14 -16.05
N ARG A 367 -24.22 22.72 -17.03
CA ARG A 367 -24.17 22.31 -18.43
C ARG A 367 -22.92 21.50 -18.69
N LEU A 368 -22.82 20.88 -19.86
CA LEU A 368 -21.71 20.03 -20.23
C LEU A 368 -20.36 20.74 -20.22
N ASP A 369 -20.32 21.98 -20.71
CA ASP A 369 -19.12 22.82 -20.70
C ASP A 369 -18.61 23.14 -19.29
N GLY A 370 -19.55 23.42 -18.37
CA GLY A 370 -19.25 23.61 -16.96
C GLY A 370 -18.67 22.34 -16.31
N LEU A 371 -19.25 21.17 -16.63
CA LEU A 371 -18.72 19.88 -16.15
C LEU A 371 -17.33 19.56 -16.70
N ALA A 372 -17.06 19.86 -17.97
CA ALA A 372 -15.76 19.65 -18.60
C ALA A 372 -14.63 20.44 -17.90
N LYS A 373 -14.94 21.61 -17.32
CA LYS A 373 -14.00 22.39 -16.51
C LYS A 373 -13.74 21.77 -15.13
N LEU A 374 -14.66 20.94 -14.63
CA LEU A 374 -14.55 20.32 -13.29
C LEU A 374 -13.83 18.95 -13.31
N THR A 375 -13.84 18.26 -14.45
CA THR A 375 -13.20 16.94 -14.60
C THR A 375 -12.45 16.80 -15.91
N ARG A 376 -11.26 16.19 -15.86
CA ARG A 376 -10.51 15.79 -17.05
C ARG A 376 -11.09 14.55 -17.74
N SER A 377 -11.89 13.76 -17.00
CA SER A 377 -12.44 12.48 -17.45
C SER A 377 -13.90 12.62 -17.93
N ILE A 378 -14.27 13.78 -18.50
CA ILE A 378 -15.65 14.02 -18.96
C ILE A 378 -16.08 12.96 -19.99
N ARG A 379 -15.20 12.58 -20.92
CA ARG A 379 -15.49 11.58 -21.95
C ARG A 379 -15.91 10.23 -21.37
N THR A 380 -15.29 9.84 -20.26
CA THR A 380 -15.65 8.61 -19.54
C THR A 380 -17.01 8.72 -18.85
N ALA A 381 -17.38 9.91 -18.39
CA ALA A 381 -18.64 10.14 -17.70
C ALA A 381 -19.85 10.28 -18.64
N LEU A 382 -19.67 10.74 -19.86
CA LEU A 382 -20.74 11.08 -20.81
C LEU A 382 -21.85 10.01 -20.94
N PRO A 383 -21.55 8.70 -21.10
CA PRO A 383 -22.57 7.70 -21.22
C PRO A 383 -23.41 7.48 -19.95
N PHE A 384 -22.99 8.00 -18.82
CA PHE A 384 -23.53 7.70 -17.50
C PHE A 384 -24.18 8.89 -16.81
N ILE A 385 -24.25 10.06 -17.46
CA ILE A 385 -24.74 11.30 -16.84
C ILE A 385 -25.79 12.02 -17.69
N VAL A 386 -26.65 12.78 -16.99
CA VAL A 386 -27.50 13.84 -17.56
C VAL A 386 -27.02 15.19 -17.00
N ALA A 387 -26.91 16.20 -17.86
CA ALA A 387 -26.66 17.61 -17.52
C ALA A 387 -27.80 18.49 -18.05
N ALA A 388 -27.72 19.83 -17.85
CA ALA A 388 -28.79 20.72 -18.28
C ALA A 388 -29.01 20.73 -19.81
N ASP A 389 -27.97 20.42 -20.56
CA ASP A 389 -27.93 20.40 -22.03
C ASP A 389 -27.40 19.09 -22.61
N TRP A 390 -27.33 18.03 -21.79
CA TRP A 390 -26.81 16.74 -22.21
C TRP A 390 -27.64 15.59 -21.65
N SER A 391 -27.94 14.65 -22.53
CA SER A 391 -28.47 13.33 -22.18
C SER A 391 -27.74 12.27 -23.02
N PRO A 392 -27.37 11.12 -22.46
CA PRO A 392 -26.66 10.07 -23.19
C PRO A 392 -27.51 9.37 -24.25
N GLY A 393 -28.85 9.54 -24.22
CA GLY A 393 -29.75 8.77 -25.10
C GLY A 393 -29.56 7.28 -24.91
N GLY A 394 -29.36 6.53 -26.00
CA GLY A 394 -29.10 5.08 -25.99
C GLY A 394 -27.65 4.68 -25.67
N LEU A 395 -26.74 5.62 -25.43
CA LEU A 395 -25.31 5.33 -25.21
C LEU A 395 -25.06 4.40 -24.03
N THR A 396 -25.85 4.53 -22.94
CA THR A 396 -25.72 3.70 -21.74
C THR A 396 -25.99 2.22 -22.04
N ASP A 397 -26.91 1.95 -22.97
CA ASP A 397 -27.36 0.60 -23.32
C ASP A 397 -26.64 0.03 -24.55
N GLU A 398 -25.75 0.82 -25.17
CA GLU A 398 -24.98 0.36 -26.34
C GLU A 398 -24.18 -0.90 -26.03
N ALA A 399 -24.35 -1.95 -26.84
CA ALA A 399 -23.67 -3.23 -26.67
C ALA A 399 -22.13 -3.07 -26.76
N GLY A 400 -21.64 -2.17 -27.61
CA GLY A 400 -20.22 -1.86 -27.81
C GLY A 400 -19.62 -0.88 -26.80
N LEU A 401 -20.36 -0.44 -25.79
CA LEU A 401 -19.90 0.59 -24.86
C LEU A 401 -18.58 0.22 -24.17
N ARG A 402 -18.39 -1.05 -23.81
CA ARG A 402 -17.12 -1.51 -23.20
C ARG A 402 -15.92 -1.31 -24.13
N GLN A 403 -16.07 -1.61 -25.44
CA GLN A 403 -14.98 -1.49 -26.42
C GLN A 403 -14.48 -0.06 -26.58
N ARG A 404 -15.34 0.96 -26.39
CA ARG A 404 -14.92 2.38 -26.42
C ARG A 404 -13.89 2.74 -25.33
N PHE A 405 -13.85 1.96 -24.25
CA PHE A 405 -12.96 2.21 -23.10
C PHE A 405 -11.82 1.19 -23.00
N THR A 406 -11.86 0.13 -23.78
CA THR A 406 -10.80 -0.86 -23.87
C THR A 406 -9.67 -0.26 -24.70
N PRO A 407 -8.42 -0.20 -24.19
CA PRO A 407 -7.29 0.18 -25.00
C PRO A 407 -7.19 -0.73 -26.23
N PRO A 408 -6.79 -0.20 -27.40
CA PRO A 408 -6.48 -1.07 -28.54
C PRO A 408 -5.38 -2.07 -28.12
N PRO A 409 -5.40 -3.30 -28.67
CA PRO A 409 -4.34 -4.26 -28.40
C PRO A 409 -2.99 -3.63 -28.76
N GLU A 410 -2.00 -3.79 -27.86
CA GLU A 410 -0.63 -3.35 -28.17
C GLU A 410 -0.17 -4.06 -29.45
N GLN A 411 0.09 -3.27 -30.46
CA GLN A 411 0.69 -3.77 -31.68
C GLN A 411 2.14 -4.11 -31.34
N LEU A 412 2.43 -5.40 -31.15
CA LEU A 412 3.80 -5.86 -30.99
C LEU A 412 4.58 -5.40 -32.21
N SER A 413 5.61 -4.60 -31.99
CA SER A 413 6.55 -4.22 -33.06
C SER A 413 7.19 -5.49 -33.59
N LEU A 414 7.00 -5.75 -34.87
CA LEU A 414 7.68 -6.85 -35.56
C LEU A 414 9.20 -6.63 -35.67
N PHE A 415 9.68 -5.46 -35.20
CA PHE A 415 11.08 -5.02 -35.28
C PHE A 415 11.50 -4.44 -33.91
N ALA A 416 11.65 -5.29 -32.90
CA ALA A 416 12.30 -4.95 -31.64
C ALA A 416 13.51 -5.84 -31.44
#